data_9faa71589a1af3663cd982a0e750bea6
#
_entry.id   9faa71589a1af3663cd982a0e750bea6
#
_cell.length_a   1.000
_cell.length_b   1.000
_cell.length_c   1.000
_cell.angle_alpha   90.00
_cell.angle_beta   90.00
_cell.angle_gamma   90.00
#
_symmetry.space_group_name_H-M   'P 1'
#
loop_
_entity.id
_entity.type
_entity.pdbx_description
1 polymer ?
#
loop_
_entity_poly.entity_id
_entity_poly.type
_entity_poly.pdbx_seq_one_letter_code
_entity_poly.pdbx_strand_id
1 'polypeptide(L)'
;MTSYTTNFDHVKTFMKTFGQEVKDEPEFPTKETINLRIELIAEELNELYDACEDKDLVGIADALTDILYVTYGAGHAFGLDLDACFREVQRSNMSKLGEDGKPIYREDGKVLKGPNYSEPDLKKTLQL
;
A
#
# COMPACT_ATOMS: atom_id res chain seq x y z
N MET A 1 18.79 -20.98 0.60
CA MET A 1 17.77 -20.12 -0.02
C MET A 1 17.57 -18.86 0.81
N THR A 2 17.88 -17.73 0.24
CA THR A 2 17.68 -16.45 0.91
C THR A 2 16.25 -15.95 0.63
N SER A 3 15.49 -15.75 1.69
CA SER A 3 14.22 -15.04 1.57
C SER A 3 14.50 -13.55 1.67
N TYR A 4 13.91 -12.78 0.76
CA TYR A 4 14.02 -11.33 0.80
C TYR A 4 13.13 -10.78 1.89
N THR A 5 13.69 -9.92 2.73
CA THR A 5 12.91 -9.13 3.69
C THR A 5 12.34 -7.94 2.94
N THR A 6 11.03 -7.83 2.92
CA THR A 6 10.34 -6.72 2.26
C THR A 6 10.23 -5.52 3.18
N ASN A 7 9.84 -4.37 2.63
CA ASN A 7 9.53 -3.20 3.44
C ASN A 7 8.40 -3.50 4.44
N PHE A 8 7.40 -4.25 4.01
CA PHE A 8 6.31 -4.70 4.87
C PHE A 8 6.84 -5.51 6.06
N ASP A 9 7.80 -6.44 5.80
CA ASP A 9 8.43 -7.23 6.86
C ASP A 9 9.24 -6.36 7.84
N HIS A 10 9.93 -5.33 7.35
CA HIS A 10 10.67 -4.41 8.22
C HIS A 10 9.72 -3.68 9.18
N VAL A 11 8.57 -3.25 8.71
CA VAL A 11 7.58 -2.58 9.55
C VAL A 11 7.02 -3.54 10.59
N LYS A 12 6.82 -4.81 10.23
CA LYS A 12 6.41 -5.85 11.19
C LYS A 12 7.43 -5.98 12.32
N THR A 13 8.72 -6.01 11.98
CA THR A 13 9.81 -6.07 12.96
C THR A 13 9.76 -4.87 13.89
N PHE A 14 9.59 -3.67 13.33
CA PHE A 14 9.46 -2.45 14.14
C PHE A 14 8.29 -2.57 15.13
N MET A 15 7.13 -2.95 14.63
CA MET A 15 5.92 -3.03 15.47
C MET A 15 6.09 -4.02 16.60
N LYS A 16 6.66 -5.21 16.34
CA LYS A 16 6.94 -6.21 17.37
C LYS A 16 7.95 -5.71 18.38
N THR A 17 9.01 -5.06 17.92
CA THR A 17 10.06 -4.53 18.79
C THR A 17 9.52 -3.47 19.75
N PHE A 18 8.60 -2.63 19.26
CA PHE A 18 8.03 -1.54 20.05
C PHE A 18 6.69 -1.89 20.71
N GLY A 19 6.33 -3.18 20.73
CA GLY A 19 5.18 -3.66 21.49
C GLY A 19 3.82 -3.33 20.86
N GLN A 20 3.78 -3.08 19.56
CA GLN A 20 2.53 -2.84 18.85
C GLN A 20 1.95 -4.16 18.36
N GLU A 21 0.62 -4.28 18.38
CA GLU A 21 -0.05 -5.50 17.96
C GLU A 21 0.04 -5.73 16.46
N VAL A 22 0.47 -6.93 16.09
CA VAL A 22 0.49 -7.43 14.71
C VAL A 22 -0.44 -8.62 14.65
N LYS A 23 -1.46 -8.57 13.79
CA LYS A 23 -2.39 -9.68 13.62
C LYS A 23 -1.88 -10.65 12.56
N ASP A 24 -2.07 -11.93 12.80
CA ASP A 24 -1.66 -12.99 11.87
C ASP A 24 -2.71 -13.30 10.80
N GLU A 25 -3.95 -12.89 11.04
CA GLU A 25 -5.06 -13.13 10.13
C GLU A 25 -5.90 -11.86 9.97
N PRO A 26 -6.59 -11.69 8.82
CA PRO A 26 -7.47 -10.54 8.62
C PRO A 26 -8.52 -10.42 9.72
N GLU A 27 -8.50 -9.30 10.41
CA GLU A 27 -9.38 -9.04 11.54
C GLU A 27 -9.44 -7.53 11.79
N PHE A 28 -10.59 -7.04 12.23
CA PHE A 28 -10.69 -5.65 12.66
C PHE A 28 -10.03 -5.50 14.03
N PRO A 29 -9.07 -4.58 14.17
CA PRO A 29 -8.55 -4.22 15.48
C PRO A 29 -9.57 -3.36 16.25
N THR A 30 -9.20 -2.89 17.44
CA THR A 30 -10.06 -2.01 18.21
C THR A 30 -10.30 -0.69 17.45
N LYS A 31 -11.40 -0.03 17.77
CA LYS A 31 -11.73 1.27 17.18
C LYS A 31 -10.60 2.30 17.38
N GLU A 32 -9.98 2.29 18.55
CA GLU A 32 -8.86 3.16 18.87
C GLU A 32 -7.69 2.92 17.92
N THR A 33 -7.36 1.66 17.66
CA THR A 33 -6.29 1.30 16.74
C THR A 33 -6.64 1.71 15.31
N ILE A 34 -7.88 1.47 14.88
CA ILE A 34 -8.34 1.89 13.54
C ILE A 34 -8.16 3.39 13.37
N ASN A 35 -8.64 4.17 14.33
CA ASN A 35 -8.55 5.62 14.29
C ASN A 35 -7.09 6.09 14.26
N LEU A 36 -6.23 5.48 15.08
CA LEU A 36 -4.80 5.79 15.10
C LEU A 36 -4.16 5.56 13.74
N ARG A 37 -4.44 4.42 13.11
CA ARG A 37 -3.83 4.08 11.81
C ARG A 37 -4.25 5.04 10.70
N ILE A 38 -5.52 5.42 10.68
CA ILE A 38 -6.02 6.42 9.73
C ILE A 38 -5.37 7.78 9.99
N GLU A 39 -5.29 8.18 11.25
CA GLU A 39 -4.71 9.46 11.66
C GLU A 39 -3.23 9.58 11.28
N LEU A 40 -2.46 8.50 11.46
CA LEU A 40 -1.04 8.46 11.07
C LEU A 40 -0.87 8.70 9.57
N ILE A 41 -1.71 8.08 8.75
CA ILE A 41 -1.67 8.28 7.29
C ILE A 41 -2.04 9.73 6.95
N ALA A 42 -3.07 10.28 7.60
CA ALA A 42 -3.50 11.66 7.36
C ALA A 42 -2.43 12.67 7.74
N GLU A 43 -1.72 12.45 8.84
CA GLU A 43 -0.61 13.33 9.28
C GLU A 43 0.50 13.37 8.23
N GLU A 44 0.89 12.21 7.71
CA GLU A 44 1.95 12.14 6.69
C GLU A 44 1.49 12.77 5.37
N LEU A 45 0.22 12.63 5.02
CA LEU A 45 -0.33 13.30 3.84
C LEU A 45 -0.23 14.83 3.98
N ASN A 46 -0.51 15.38 5.16
CA ASN A 46 -0.39 16.80 5.43
C ASN A 46 1.08 17.25 5.32
N GLU A 47 2.02 16.46 5.82
CA GLU A 47 3.45 16.76 5.70
C GLU A 47 3.89 16.76 4.24
N LEU A 48 3.35 15.86 3.42
CA LEU A 48 3.62 15.83 1.98
C LEU A 48 3.14 17.14 1.32
N TYR A 49 1.96 17.60 1.68
CA TYR A 49 1.40 18.87 1.19
C TYR A 49 2.34 20.03 1.50
N ASP A 50 2.78 20.13 2.75
CA ASP A 50 3.66 21.22 3.20
C ASP A 50 5.01 21.16 2.48
N ALA A 51 5.60 19.98 2.35
CA ALA A 51 6.87 19.81 1.65
C ALA A 51 6.77 20.18 0.17
N CYS A 52 5.65 19.87 -0.47
CA CYS A 52 5.40 20.25 -1.88
C CYS A 52 5.27 21.77 -2.02
N GLU A 53 4.56 22.42 -1.11
CA GLU A 53 4.43 23.88 -1.10
C GLU A 53 5.78 24.57 -0.91
N ASP A 54 6.61 24.02 -0.03
CA ASP A 54 7.94 24.54 0.27
C ASP A 54 8.98 24.15 -0.79
N LYS A 55 8.61 23.34 -1.79
CA LYS A 55 9.51 22.82 -2.82
C LYS A 55 10.73 22.12 -2.22
N ASP A 56 10.51 21.39 -1.14
CA ASP A 56 11.53 20.66 -0.38
C ASP A 56 11.54 19.20 -0.80
N LEU A 57 12.45 18.83 -1.72
CA LEU A 57 12.55 17.46 -2.22
C LEU A 57 12.89 16.45 -1.13
N VAL A 58 13.71 16.82 -0.16
CA VAL A 58 14.07 15.93 0.95
C VAL A 58 12.84 15.71 1.83
N GLY A 59 12.09 16.76 2.12
CA GLY A 59 10.83 16.67 2.87
C GLY A 59 9.78 15.84 2.15
N ILE A 60 9.70 15.95 0.82
CA ILE A 60 8.80 15.14 -0.01
C ILE A 60 9.19 13.66 0.08
N ALA A 61 10.49 13.35 -0.05
CA ALA A 61 10.97 11.98 0.07
C ALA A 61 10.66 11.39 1.45
N ASP A 62 10.88 12.18 2.51
CA ASP A 62 10.58 11.76 3.87
C ASP A 62 9.08 11.48 4.06
N ALA A 63 8.22 12.40 3.62
CA ALA A 63 6.77 12.26 3.74
C ALA A 63 6.25 11.05 2.95
N LEU A 64 6.70 10.87 1.71
CA LEU A 64 6.30 9.71 0.90
C LEU A 64 6.74 8.39 1.54
N THR A 65 7.96 8.36 2.07
CA THR A 65 8.48 7.17 2.75
C THR A 65 7.68 6.87 4.01
N ASP A 66 7.34 7.90 4.79
CA ASP A 66 6.54 7.74 6.00
C ASP A 66 5.11 7.31 5.68
N ILE A 67 4.53 7.77 4.57
CA ILE A 67 3.22 7.29 4.10
C ILE A 67 3.27 5.79 3.85
N LEU A 68 4.31 5.30 3.19
CA LEU A 68 4.50 3.85 3.00
C LEU A 68 4.63 3.14 4.34
N TYR A 69 5.43 3.68 5.24
CA TYR A 69 5.71 3.08 6.55
C TYR A 69 4.43 2.90 7.36
N VAL A 70 3.66 3.96 7.52
CA VAL A 70 2.42 3.91 8.33
C VAL A 70 1.31 3.12 7.64
N THR A 71 1.32 3.06 6.28
CA THR A 71 0.39 2.23 5.52
C THR A 71 0.68 0.75 5.77
N TYR A 72 1.95 0.34 5.71
CA TYR A 72 2.34 -1.03 6.08
C TYR A 72 1.95 -1.35 7.52
N GLY A 73 2.14 -0.38 8.42
CA GLY A 73 1.71 -0.54 9.82
C GLY A 73 0.22 -0.80 9.95
N ALA A 74 -0.60 -0.07 9.19
CA ALA A 74 -2.04 -0.33 9.15
C ALA A 74 -2.34 -1.76 8.64
N GLY A 75 -1.63 -2.21 7.61
CA GLY A 75 -1.76 -3.58 7.11
C GLY A 75 -1.55 -4.62 8.21
N HIS A 76 -0.49 -4.48 9.00
CA HIS A 76 -0.22 -5.38 10.11
C HIS A 76 -1.28 -5.30 11.21
N ALA A 77 -1.78 -4.10 11.49
CA ALA A 77 -2.81 -3.92 12.51
C ALA A 77 -4.12 -4.62 12.15
N PHE A 78 -4.44 -4.72 10.86
CA PHE A 78 -5.62 -5.43 10.35
C PHE A 78 -5.33 -6.89 9.98
N GLY A 79 -4.09 -7.33 10.03
CA GLY A 79 -3.71 -8.68 9.62
C GLY A 79 -3.79 -8.91 8.12
N LEU A 80 -3.58 -7.86 7.34
CA LEU A 80 -3.65 -7.91 5.87
C LEU A 80 -2.24 -8.04 5.28
N ASP A 81 -2.02 -9.09 4.48
CA ASP A 81 -0.75 -9.28 3.78
C ASP A 81 -0.67 -8.33 2.59
N LEU A 82 -0.12 -7.12 2.83
CA LEU A 82 -0.05 -6.10 1.79
C LEU A 82 0.95 -6.43 0.69
N ASP A 83 1.96 -7.27 0.95
CA ASP A 83 2.84 -7.76 -0.11
C ASP A 83 2.05 -8.59 -1.13
N ALA A 84 1.24 -9.52 -0.65
CA ALA A 84 0.38 -10.34 -1.50
C ALA A 84 -0.67 -9.49 -2.22
N CYS A 85 -1.29 -8.56 -1.50
CA CYS A 85 -2.27 -7.65 -2.09
C CYS A 85 -1.64 -6.78 -3.19
N PHE A 86 -0.44 -6.28 -2.95
CA PHE A 86 0.26 -5.46 -3.94
C PHE A 86 0.57 -6.26 -5.20
N ARG A 87 1.04 -7.50 -5.06
CA ARG A 87 1.30 -8.38 -6.21
C ARG A 87 0.03 -8.60 -7.03
N GLU A 88 -1.10 -8.81 -6.37
CA GLU A 88 -2.38 -9.00 -7.07
C GLU A 88 -2.84 -7.71 -7.77
N VAL A 89 -2.71 -6.56 -7.14
CA VAL A 89 -3.03 -5.28 -7.77
C VAL A 89 -2.11 -5.01 -8.96
N GLN A 90 -0.81 -5.36 -8.84
CA GLN A 90 0.14 -5.25 -9.95
C GLN A 90 -0.29 -6.13 -11.12
N ARG A 91 -0.66 -7.38 -10.86
CA ARG A 91 -1.18 -8.27 -11.90
C ARG A 91 -2.38 -7.65 -12.61
N SER A 92 -3.35 -7.16 -11.82
CA SER A 92 -4.54 -6.52 -12.34
C SER A 92 -4.20 -5.30 -13.20
N ASN A 93 -3.32 -4.43 -12.70
CA ASN A 93 -2.92 -3.23 -13.42
C ASN A 93 -2.25 -3.56 -14.76
N MET A 94 -1.39 -4.56 -14.80
CA MET A 94 -0.74 -4.98 -16.03
C MET A 94 -1.72 -5.62 -17.02
N SER A 95 -2.83 -6.16 -16.54
CA SER A 95 -3.88 -6.72 -17.41
C SER A 95 -4.65 -5.64 -18.18
N LYS A 96 -4.41 -4.37 -17.90
CA LYS A 96 -5.03 -3.24 -18.65
C LYS A 96 -4.47 -3.09 -20.07
N LEU A 97 -3.36 -3.73 -20.38
CA LEU A 97 -2.77 -3.65 -21.72
C LEU A 97 -3.74 -4.11 -22.80
N GLY A 98 -3.60 -3.53 -24.01
CA GLY A 98 -4.37 -3.95 -25.18
C GLY A 98 -3.94 -5.32 -25.70
N GLU A 99 -4.67 -5.86 -26.67
CA GLU A 99 -4.37 -7.17 -27.28
C GLU A 99 -2.97 -7.23 -27.90
N ASP A 100 -2.46 -6.10 -28.36
CA ASP A 100 -1.11 -5.97 -28.93
C ASP A 100 -0.02 -5.87 -27.87
N GLY A 101 -0.35 -5.96 -26.59
CA GLY A 101 0.57 -5.81 -25.47
C GLY A 101 0.96 -4.38 -25.19
N LYS A 102 0.28 -3.41 -25.79
CA LYS A 102 0.57 -1.98 -25.62
C LYS A 102 -0.51 -1.28 -24.78
N PRO A 103 -0.14 -0.21 -24.06
CA PRO A 103 -1.12 0.54 -23.29
C PRO A 103 -2.14 1.25 -24.18
N ILE A 104 -3.34 1.42 -23.65
CA ILE A 104 -4.41 2.19 -24.26
C ILE A 104 -4.60 3.43 -23.38
N TYR A 105 -4.58 4.61 -24.00
CA TYR A 105 -4.68 5.88 -23.26
C TYR A 105 -5.93 6.64 -23.63
N ARG A 106 -6.51 7.33 -22.66
CA ARG A 106 -7.49 8.38 -22.88
C ARG A 106 -6.76 9.65 -23.31
N GLU A 107 -7.48 10.62 -23.89
CA GLU A 107 -6.87 11.87 -24.37
C GLU A 107 -6.04 12.63 -23.33
N ASP A 108 -6.45 12.55 -22.06
CA ASP A 108 -5.74 13.20 -20.94
C ASP A 108 -4.55 12.38 -20.41
N GLY A 109 -4.22 11.25 -21.06
CA GLY A 109 -3.11 10.39 -20.67
C GLY A 109 -3.49 9.29 -19.66
N LYS A 110 -4.75 9.22 -19.24
CA LYS A 110 -5.18 8.17 -18.32
C LYS A 110 -5.13 6.80 -19.01
N VAL A 111 -4.50 5.82 -18.34
CA VAL A 111 -4.48 4.44 -18.81
C VAL A 111 -5.87 3.85 -18.74
N LEU A 112 -6.35 3.30 -19.86
CA LEU A 112 -7.64 2.65 -19.97
C LEU A 112 -7.49 1.14 -19.83
N LYS A 113 -8.61 0.48 -19.51
CA LYS A 113 -8.67 -0.98 -19.39
C LYS A 113 -8.78 -1.60 -20.79
N GLY A 114 -7.88 -2.51 -21.10
CA GLY A 114 -7.92 -3.29 -22.34
C GLY A 114 -8.94 -4.43 -22.27
N PRO A 115 -9.09 -5.20 -23.37
CA PRO A 115 -10.10 -6.26 -23.46
C PRO A 115 -9.86 -7.42 -22.50
N ASN A 116 -8.62 -7.63 -22.06
CA ASN A 116 -8.27 -8.72 -21.16
C ASN A 116 -8.12 -8.27 -19.71
N TYR A 117 -8.62 -7.07 -19.38
CA TYR A 117 -8.55 -6.55 -18.02
C TYR A 117 -9.22 -7.51 -17.04
N SER A 118 -8.55 -7.76 -15.94
CA SER A 118 -9.03 -8.60 -14.85
C SER A 118 -8.88 -7.83 -13.55
N GLU A 119 -9.99 -7.63 -12.84
CA GLU A 119 -10.00 -6.93 -11.55
C GLU A 119 -9.13 -7.64 -10.51
N PRO A 120 -8.58 -6.89 -9.55
CA PRO A 120 -7.86 -7.54 -8.45
C PRO A 120 -8.84 -8.36 -7.60
N ASP A 121 -8.46 -9.59 -7.31
CA ASP A 121 -9.25 -10.48 -6.44
C ASP A 121 -8.59 -10.53 -5.06
N LEU A 122 -8.80 -9.49 -4.28
CA LEU A 122 -8.22 -9.39 -2.95
C LEU A 122 -8.90 -10.32 -1.94
N LYS A 123 -10.16 -10.63 -2.17
CA LYS A 123 -10.87 -11.60 -1.33
C LYS A 123 -10.17 -12.95 -1.36
N LYS A 124 -9.85 -13.45 -2.55
CA LYS A 124 -9.11 -14.70 -2.73
C LYS A 124 -7.68 -14.59 -2.18
N THR A 125 -7.01 -13.48 -2.47
CA THR A 125 -5.64 -13.22 -2.00
C THR A 125 -5.55 -13.32 -0.47
N LEU A 126 -6.55 -12.78 0.23
CA LEU A 126 -6.62 -12.75 1.70
C LEU A 126 -7.32 -13.99 2.28
N GLN A 127 -7.82 -14.89 1.43
CA GLN A 127 -8.55 -16.09 1.84
C GLN A 127 -9.80 -15.78 2.66
N LEU A 128 -10.50 -14.74 2.26
CA LEU A 128 -11.76 -14.33 2.90
C LEU A 128 -13.00 -14.83 2.17
#